data_bc425e2505ddccef8f6fd68e8d8addcd
#
_entry.id   bc425e2505ddccef8f6fd68e8d8addcd
#
_cell.length_a   1.000
_cell.length_b   1.000
_cell.length_c   1.000
_cell.angle_alpha   90.00
_cell.angle_beta   90.00
_cell.angle_gamma   90.00
#
_symmetry.space_group_name_H-M   'P 1'
#
loop_
_entity.id
_entity.type
_entity.pdbx_description
1 polymer ?
#
loop_
_entity_poly.entity_id
_entity_poly.type
_entity_poly.pdbx_seq_one_letter_code
_entity_poly.pdbx_strand_id
1 'polypeptide(L)'
;AALDLIHQVQLEASGADLSLASLLTDRTPDLPAGPVTWRWIYSFYVYPNTLVKVAVTGAEVVEILEHAARYYAGLDCHQTEGCTVLTDPTVPHYNVDSMAGLSYRIDPTREVGHRVRDVRIRGRAIDLHREFTLVCNNYRAAGGGGYPHLPEAEVVWQSSAEMTELIGDFIARQDAWQPNVDHNWHLGPALIAERPTAASP
;
A
#
# COMPACT_ATOMS: atom_id res chain seq x y z
N ALA A 1 -3.86 -9.85 0.40
CA ALA A 1 -5.29 -9.95 0.74
C ALA A 1 -5.69 -9.10 1.96
N ALA A 2 -5.03 -9.23 3.14
CA ALA A 2 -5.40 -8.38 4.30
C ALA A 2 -5.10 -6.90 4.05
N LEU A 3 -3.96 -6.59 3.46
CA LEU A 3 -3.59 -5.21 3.11
C LEU A 3 -4.52 -4.65 2.03
N ASP A 4 -4.90 -5.46 1.05
CA ASP A 4 -5.85 -5.03 0.01
C ASP A 4 -7.25 -4.78 0.57
N LEU A 5 -7.67 -5.56 1.60
CA LEU A 5 -8.91 -5.27 2.33
C LEU A 5 -8.83 -3.89 3.02
N ILE A 6 -7.71 -3.59 3.68
CA ILE A 6 -7.52 -2.27 4.31
C ILE A 6 -7.63 -1.17 3.24
N HIS A 7 -6.96 -1.31 2.11
CA HIS A 7 -7.03 -0.35 1.02
C HIS A 7 -8.44 -0.18 0.45
N GLN A 8 -9.17 -1.29 0.20
CA GLN A 8 -10.55 -1.24 -0.29
C GLN A 8 -11.46 -0.49 0.66
N VAL A 9 -11.38 -0.80 1.97
CA VAL A 9 -12.18 -0.13 3.00
C VAL A 9 -11.85 1.36 3.08
N GLN A 10 -10.57 1.72 3.07
CA GLN A 10 -10.13 3.11 3.09
C GLN A 10 -10.66 3.90 1.89
N LEU A 11 -10.53 3.36 0.67
CA LEU A 11 -11.01 4.00 -0.55
C LEU A 11 -12.53 4.13 -0.58
N GLU A 12 -13.26 3.08 -0.19
CA GLU A 12 -14.73 3.12 -0.17
C GLU A 12 -15.26 4.11 0.87
N ALA A 13 -14.71 4.10 2.09
CA ALA A 13 -15.17 4.96 3.17
C ALA A 13 -14.89 6.45 2.90
N SER A 14 -13.78 6.76 2.26
CA SER A 14 -13.33 8.15 2.06
C SER A 14 -13.64 8.73 0.68
N GLY A 15 -13.84 7.89 -0.34
CA GLY A 15 -13.91 8.32 -1.73
C GLY A 15 -12.61 8.98 -2.22
N ALA A 16 -11.44 8.64 -1.65
CA ALA A 16 -10.16 9.16 -2.06
C ALA A 16 -9.68 8.55 -3.39
N ASP A 17 -8.79 9.25 -4.09
CA ASP A 17 -8.13 8.73 -5.30
C ASP A 17 -7.13 7.61 -4.95
N LEU A 18 -6.43 7.77 -3.82
CA LEU A 18 -5.32 6.92 -3.38
C LEU A 18 -5.49 6.52 -1.91
N SER A 19 -4.94 5.36 -1.56
CA SER A 19 -4.93 4.82 -0.19
C SER A 19 -3.53 4.39 0.21
N LEU A 20 -3.04 4.87 1.36
CA LEU A 20 -1.75 4.51 1.95
C LEU A 20 -1.98 3.65 3.20
N ALA A 21 -1.40 2.46 3.25
CA ALA A 21 -1.54 1.55 4.39
C ALA A 21 -0.38 0.55 4.50
N SER A 22 -0.14 0.07 5.72
CA SER A 22 0.77 -1.04 6.03
C SER A 22 0.06 -2.14 6.81
N LEU A 23 0.68 -3.32 6.85
CA LEU A 23 0.31 -4.34 7.81
C LEU A 23 0.86 -3.95 9.19
N LEU A 24 -0.01 -3.90 10.18
CA LEU A 24 0.30 -3.45 11.53
C LEU A 24 0.89 -4.57 12.42
N THR A 25 0.82 -5.81 11.94
CA THR A 25 1.37 -6.99 12.61
C THR A 25 2.20 -7.82 11.64
N ASP A 26 3.23 -8.49 12.14
CA ASP A 26 4.06 -9.45 11.40
C ASP A 26 3.38 -10.81 11.22
N ARG A 27 2.24 -11.03 11.87
CA ARG A 27 1.46 -12.26 11.85
C ARG A 27 -0.01 -11.96 11.61
N THR A 28 -0.38 -11.81 10.34
CA THR A 28 -1.80 -11.78 9.97
C THR A 28 -2.33 -13.22 10.03
N PRO A 29 -3.32 -13.52 10.87
CA PRO A 29 -3.86 -14.86 10.97
C PRO A 29 -4.59 -15.24 9.69
N ASP A 30 -4.56 -16.52 9.35
CA ASP A 30 -5.38 -17.06 8.27
C ASP A 30 -6.87 -16.83 8.56
N LEU A 31 -7.63 -16.55 7.52
CA LEU A 31 -9.07 -16.52 7.56
C LEU A 31 -9.62 -17.81 6.92
N PRO A 32 -10.09 -18.76 7.71
CA PRO A 32 -10.75 -19.95 7.16
C PRO A 32 -12.09 -19.57 6.51
N ALA A 33 -12.57 -20.37 5.60
CA ALA A 33 -13.92 -20.22 5.05
C ALA A 33 -14.97 -20.29 6.19
N GLY A 34 -15.91 -19.36 6.20
CA GLY A 34 -16.96 -19.28 7.20
C GLY A 34 -17.20 -17.85 7.69
N PRO A 35 -17.85 -17.68 8.85
CA PRO A 35 -18.18 -16.38 9.39
C PRO A 35 -16.93 -15.58 9.77
N VAL A 36 -16.83 -14.33 9.29
CA VAL A 36 -15.82 -13.37 9.74
C VAL A 36 -16.22 -12.87 11.13
N THR A 37 -15.31 -12.91 12.07
CA THR A 37 -15.55 -12.49 13.45
C THR A 37 -14.78 -11.22 13.80
N TRP A 38 -15.28 -10.44 14.75
CA TRP A 38 -14.57 -9.29 15.30
C TRP A 38 -13.19 -9.67 15.85
N ARG A 39 -13.05 -10.85 16.45
CA ARG A 39 -11.77 -11.36 16.93
C ARG A 39 -10.75 -11.44 15.79
N TRP A 40 -11.18 -11.86 14.60
CA TRP A 40 -10.29 -11.91 13.43
C TRP A 40 -9.90 -10.50 12.98
N ILE A 41 -10.85 -9.56 12.91
CA ILE A 41 -10.58 -8.16 12.55
C ILE A 41 -9.55 -7.55 13.50
N TYR A 42 -9.77 -7.65 14.81
CA TYR A 42 -8.84 -7.15 15.83
C TYR A 42 -7.48 -7.86 15.85
N SER A 43 -7.35 -9.04 15.25
CA SER A 43 -6.09 -9.76 15.22
C SER A 43 -5.10 -9.25 14.16
N PHE A 44 -5.59 -8.57 13.13
CA PHE A 44 -4.71 -7.96 12.12
C PHE A 44 -4.75 -6.43 12.10
N TYR A 45 -5.84 -5.82 12.56
CA TYR A 45 -5.93 -4.38 12.74
C TYR A 45 -6.04 -4.06 14.23
N VAL A 46 -4.89 -3.83 14.87
CA VAL A 46 -4.77 -3.83 16.34
C VAL A 46 -4.86 -2.45 16.99
N TYR A 47 -4.88 -1.37 16.21
CA TYR A 47 -4.90 0.00 16.72
C TYR A 47 -6.24 0.69 16.46
N PRO A 48 -6.73 1.54 17.39
CA PRO A 48 -7.96 2.30 17.23
C PRO A 48 -7.74 3.54 16.33
N ASN A 49 -7.29 3.29 15.10
CA ASN A 49 -7.03 4.37 14.14
C ASN A 49 -8.32 4.80 13.44
N THR A 50 -8.48 6.09 13.28
CA THR A 50 -9.44 6.71 12.35
C THR A 50 -8.77 7.01 11.01
N LEU A 51 -9.56 7.38 10.00
CA LEU A 51 -9.06 7.74 8.69
C LEU A 51 -8.98 9.25 8.50
N VAL A 52 -7.93 9.68 7.81
CA VAL A 52 -7.72 11.07 7.40
C VAL A 52 -7.46 11.08 5.89
N LYS A 53 -8.19 11.93 5.16
CA LYS A 53 -7.96 12.18 3.74
C LYS A 53 -7.32 13.53 3.57
N VAL A 54 -6.19 13.56 2.88
CA VAL A 54 -5.37 14.75 2.63
C VAL A 54 -5.23 15.02 1.13
N ALA A 55 -4.97 16.28 0.78
CA ALA A 55 -4.61 16.67 -0.57
C ALA A 55 -3.08 16.58 -0.74
N VAL A 56 -2.62 15.94 -1.83
CA VAL A 56 -1.21 15.77 -2.17
C VAL A 56 -1.00 15.89 -3.67
N THR A 57 0.13 16.42 -4.10
CA THR A 57 0.53 16.45 -5.50
C THR A 57 1.08 15.09 -5.95
N GLY A 58 1.11 14.85 -7.27
CA GLY A 58 1.73 13.63 -7.80
C GLY A 58 3.23 13.50 -7.47
N ALA A 59 3.95 14.61 -7.33
CA ALA A 59 5.33 14.62 -6.87
C ALA A 59 5.45 14.10 -5.44
N GLU A 60 4.62 14.61 -4.53
CA GLU A 60 4.56 14.17 -3.12
C GLU A 60 4.15 12.70 -3.00
N VAL A 61 3.23 12.22 -3.85
CA VAL A 61 2.89 10.78 -3.93
C VAL A 61 4.12 9.92 -4.20
N VAL A 62 4.98 10.34 -5.16
CA VAL A 62 6.22 9.61 -5.47
C VAL A 62 7.18 9.64 -4.28
N GLU A 63 7.34 10.78 -3.59
CA GLU A 63 8.22 10.92 -2.43
C GLU A 63 7.72 10.10 -1.22
N ILE A 64 6.41 10.00 -1.00
CA ILE A 64 5.79 9.14 0.00
C ILE A 64 6.10 7.67 -0.30
N LEU A 65 5.99 7.24 -1.57
CA LEU A 65 6.35 5.87 -1.99
C LEU A 65 7.85 5.60 -1.84
N GLU A 66 8.71 6.56 -2.18
CA GLU A 66 10.17 6.45 -1.99
C GLU A 66 10.54 6.30 -0.51
N HIS A 67 9.79 6.95 0.40
CA HIS A 67 9.97 6.78 1.83
C HIS A 67 9.72 5.33 2.27
N ALA A 68 8.62 4.72 1.80
CA ALA A 68 8.34 3.30 2.06
C ALA A 68 9.40 2.38 1.43
N ALA A 69 9.85 2.71 0.21
CA ALA A 69 10.82 1.92 -0.55
C ALA A 69 12.21 1.85 0.11
N ARG A 70 12.52 2.68 1.10
CA ARG A 70 13.77 2.60 1.88
C ARG A 70 13.96 1.25 2.56
N TYR A 71 12.87 0.58 2.91
CA TYR A 71 12.90 -0.74 3.53
C TYR A 71 13.61 -1.80 2.69
N TYR A 72 13.53 -1.71 1.37
CA TYR A 72 14.11 -2.70 0.45
C TYR A 72 15.57 -2.36 0.15
N ALA A 73 16.49 -2.84 0.98
CA ALA A 73 17.90 -2.44 0.97
C ALA A 73 18.70 -2.89 -0.26
N GLY A 74 18.21 -3.88 -1.01
CA GLY A 74 18.90 -4.39 -2.21
C GLY A 74 18.41 -5.76 -2.64
N LEU A 75 19.16 -6.37 -3.55
CA LEU A 75 18.97 -7.76 -3.99
C LEU A 75 20.29 -8.52 -3.77
N ASP A 76 20.18 -9.70 -3.16
CA ASP A 76 21.25 -10.69 -3.14
C ASP A 76 20.91 -11.79 -4.15
N CYS A 77 21.67 -11.85 -5.25
CA CYS A 77 21.37 -12.70 -6.40
C CYS A 77 22.41 -13.82 -6.52
N HIS A 78 21.96 -15.07 -6.47
CA HIS A 78 22.76 -16.26 -6.70
C HIS A 78 22.48 -16.82 -8.09
N GLN A 79 23.53 -17.28 -8.81
CA GLN A 79 23.43 -17.71 -10.21
C GLN A 79 22.44 -18.87 -10.45
N THR A 80 22.13 -19.66 -9.42
CA THR A 80 21.30 -20.87 -9.53
C THR A 80 19.99 -20.80 -8.74
N GLU A 81 19.86 -19.90 -7.79
CA GLU A 81 18.73 -19.86 -6.82
C GLU A 81 17.81 -18.63 -6.96
N GLY A 82 18.14 -17.72 -7.88
CA GLY A 82 17.39 -16.47 -8.03
C GLY A 82 17.90 -15.36 -7.10
N CYS A 83 17.07 -14.34 -6.89
CA CYS A 83 17.43 -13.19 -6.07
C CYS A 83 16.59 -13.15 -4.80
N THR A 84 17.24 -12.92 -3.67
CA THR A 84 16.59 -12.62 -2.38
C THR A 84 16.59 -11.11 -2.16
N VAL A 85 15.45 -10.59 -1.72
CA VAL A 85 15.34 -9.17 -1.35
C VAL A 85 15.95 -8.94 0.01
N LEU A 86 16.89 -8.02 0.07
CA LEU A 86 17.47 -7.54 1.33
C LEU A 86 16.59 -6.42 1.89
N THR A 87 16.39 -6.43 3.21
CA THR A 87 15.62 -5.41 3.91
C THR A 87 16.49 -4.63 4.89
N ASP A 88 16.15 -3.36 5.12
CA ASP A 88 16.80 -2.53 6.13
C ASP A 88 16.20 -2.84 7.52
N PRO A 89 16.97 -3.43 8.46
CA PRO A 89 16.48 -3.78 9.78
C PRO A 89 16.16 -2.56 10.66
N THR A 90 16.59 -1.37 10.27
CA THR A 90 16.27 -0.13 10.99
C THR A 90 14.88 0.42 10.66
N VAL A 91 14.26 -0.06 9.58
CA VAL A 91 12.89 0.30 9.19
C VAL A 91 11.93 -0.77 9.69
N PRO A 92 11.09 -0.50 10.70
CA PRO A 92 10.11 -1.47 11.18
C PRO A 92 9.12 -1.84 10.07
N HIS A 93 8.72 -3.11 10.01
CA HIS A 93 7.79 -3.63 8.99
C HIS A 93 6.45 -2.87 8.94
N TYR A 94 5.94 -2.42 10.09
CA TYR A 94 4.69 -1.63 10.18
C TYR A 94 4.84 -0.20 9.63
N ASN A 95 6.05 0.22 9.26
CA ASN A 95 6.35 1.47 8.56
C ASN A 95 6.59 1.27 7.05
N VAL A 96 6.27 0.09 6.52
CA VAL A 96 6.38 -0.22 5.10
C VAL A 96 4.99 -0.17 4.49
N ASP A 97 4.58 1.02 4.10
CA ASP A 97 3.26 1.22 3.49
C ASP A 97 3.31 0.88 2.00
N SER A 98 2.23 0.30 1.52
CA SER A 98 1.91 0.26 0.10
C SER A 98 0.83 1.28 -0.24
N MET A 99 0.61 1.51 -1.53
CA MET A 99 -0.40 2.45 -1.98
C MET A 99 -1.32 1.78 -3.01
N ALA A 100 -2.63 1.95 -2.84
CA ALA A 100 -3.65 1.56 -3.79
C ALA A 100 -4.24 2.77 -4.52
N GLY A 101 -4.96 2.52 -5.63
CA GLY A 101 -5.46 3.54 -6.56
C GLY A 101 -4.50 3.86 -7.70
N LEU A 102 -3.30 3.32 -7.66
CA LEU A 102 -2.27 3.44 -8.68
C LEU A 102 -1.50 2.12 -8.83
N SER A 103 -0.69 2.00 -9.86
CA SER A 103 0.29 0.91 -9.99
C SER A 103 1.71 1.47 -10.03
N TYR A 104 2.67 0.70 -9.50
CA TYR A 104 4.08 1.11 -9.43
C TYR A 104 5.02 -0.08 -9.30
N ARG A 105 6.30 0.18 -9.41
CA ARG A 105 7.37 -0.78 -9.21
C ARG A 105 8.42 -0.21 -8.26
N ILE A 106 8.94 -1.05 -7.37
CA ILE A 106 10.08 -0.72 -6.53
C ILE A 106 11.30 -1.49 -7.05
N ASP A 107 12.34 -0.77 -7.43
CA ASP A 107 13.61 -1.31 -7.88
C ASP A 107 14.68 -1.18 -6.78
N PRO A 108 14.90 -2.22 -5.97
CA PRO A 108 15.83 -2.15 -4.84
C PRO A 108 17.31 -2.11 -5.27
N THR A 109 17.62 -2.29 -6.56
CA THR A 109 18.99 -2.15 -7.07
C THR A 109 19.42 -0.70 -7.21
N ARG A 110 18.47 0.24 -7.08
CA ARG A 110 18.73 1.68 -7.19
C ARG A 110 19.01 2.30 -5.83
N GLU A 111 19.59 3.49 -5.86
CA GLU A 111 19.79 4.30 -4.67
C GLU A 111 18.46 4.69 -4.01
N VAL A 112 18.48 4.89 -2.70
CA VAL A 112 17.35 5.42 -1.93
C VAL A 112 16.93 6.77 -2.51
N GLY A 113 15.62 6.97 -2.67
CA GLY A 113 15.04 8.16 -3.31
C GLY A 113 14.90 8.04 -4.84
N HIS A 114 15.32 6.91 -5.43
CA HIS A 114 15.21 6.64 -6.87
C HIS A 114 14.72 5.21 -7.17
N ARG A 115 14.10 4.55 -6.19
CA ARG A 115 13.64 3.15 -6.28
C ARG A 115 12.25 3.02 -6.88
N VAL A 116 11.39 4.00 -6.69
CA VAL A 116 10.01 3.97 -7.20
C VAL A 116 9.99 4.29 -8.68
N ARG A 117 9.39 3.40 -9.46
CA ARG A 117 9.36 3.46 -10.93
C ARG A 117 7.97 3.18 -11.46
N ASP A 118 7.73 3.65 -12.66
CA ASP A 118 6.55 3.30 -13.46
C ASP A 118 5.21 3.60 -12.74
N VAL A 119 5.17 4.69 -11.96
CA VAL A 119 3.95 5.10 -11.23
C VAL A 119 2.87 5.50 -12.23
N ARG A 120 1.74 4.80 -12.18
CA ARG A 120 0.64 5.00 -13.13
C ARG A 120 -0.70 5.02 -12.41
N ILE A 121 -1.57 5.93 -12.84
CA ILE A 121 -2.97 6.00 -12.44
C ILE A 121 -3.83 5.71 -13.68
N ARG A 122 -4.68 4.68 -13.60
CA ARG A 122 -5.51 4.22 -14.73
C ARG A 122 -4.68 3.98 -16.01
N GLY A 123 -3.49 3.38 -15.85
CA GLY A 123 -2.57 3.05 -16.95
C GLY A 123 -1.76 4.22 -17.53
N ARG A 124 -1.98 5.45 -17.08
CA ARG A 124 -1.20 6.64 -17.53
C ARG A 124 -0.17 7.01 -16.49
N ALA A 125 1.01 7.48 -16.91
CA ALA A 125 2.01 7.99 -16.01
C ALA A 125 1.41 9.07 -15.09
N ILE A 126 1.80 9.06 -13.81
CA ILE A 126 1.31 10.06 -12.85
C ILE A 126 1.74 11.46 -13.29
N ASP A 127 0.81 12.41 -13.25
CA ASP A 127 1.12 13.83 -13.45
C ASP A 127 1.62 14.40 -12.13
N LEU A 128 2.89 14.79 -12.08
CA LEU A 128 3.56 15.26 -10.88
C LEU A 128 2.99 16.56 -10.31
N HIS A 129 2.33 17.34 -11.14
CA HIS A 129 1.75 18.66 -10.75
C HIS A 129 0.26 18.56 -10.40
N ARG A 130 -0.39 17.47 -10.74
CA ARG A 130 -1.80 17.25 -10.44
C ARG A 130 -1.98 16.95 -8.95
N GLU A 131 -3.02 17.51 -8.36
CA GLU A 131 -3.48 17.19 -7.02
C GLU A 131 -4.32 15.91 -7.01
N PHE A 132 -4.11 15.10 -5.99
CA PHE A 132 -4.84 13.87 -5.69
C PHE A 132 -5.26 13.89 -4.23
N THR A 133 -6.33 13.16 -3.93
CA THR A 133 -6.71 12.89 -2.54
C THR A 133 -6.13 11.55 -2.10
N LEU A 134 -5.43 11.55 -0.97
CA LEU A 134 -4.81 10.38 -0.34
C LEU A 134 -5.45 10.11 1.02
N VAL A 135 -5.97 8.90 1.24
CA VAL A 135 -6.44 8.48 2.56
C VAL A 135 -5.38 7.62 3.24
N CYS A 136 -5.17 7.88 4.52
CA CYS A 136 -4.33 7.09 5.42
C CYS A 136 -4.93 7.09 6.83
N ASN A 137 -4.33 6.33 7.75
CA ASN A 137 -4.73 6.40 9.14
C ASN A 137 -4.25 7.71 9.82
N ASN A 138 -4.92 8.10 10.90
CA ASN A 138 -4.60 9.33 11.65
C ASN A 138 -3.15 9.34 12.18
N TYR A 139 -2.56 8.18 12.49
CA TYR A 139 -1.16 8.08 12.91
C TYR A 139 -0.21 8.53 11.79
N ARG A 140 -0.45 8.10 10.53
CA ARG A 140 0.33 8.55 9.37
C ARG A 140 0.14 10.02 9.08
N ALA A 141 -1.11 10.49 9.09
CA ALA A 141 -1.42 11.90 8.87
C ALA A 141 -0.74 12.82 9.89
N ALA A 142 -0.55 12.34 11.13
CA ALA A 142 0.18 13.08 12.17
C ALA A 142 1.71 12.93 12.11
N GLY A 143 2.28 12.33 11.05
CA GLY A 143 3.72 12.16 10.87
C GLY A 143 4.28 10.85 11.39
N GLY A 144 3.45 9.93 11.80
CA GLY A 144 3.87 8.61 12.26
C GLY A 144 4.65 7.85 11.19
N GLY A 145 5.81 7.29 11.56
CA GLY A 145 6.73 6.64 10.63
C GLY A 145 7.62 7.58 9.83
N GLY A 146 7.52 8.91 10.05
CA GLY A 146 8.34 9.93 9.40
C GLY A 146 8.03 10.11 7.91
N TYR A 147 6.82 9.81 7.48
CA TYR A 147 6.39 10.02 6.09
C TYR A 147 6.38 11.50 5.75
N PRO A 148 7.02 11.91 4.63
CA PRO A 148 7.06 13.30 4.21
C PRO A 148 5.66 13.78 3.78
N HIS A 149 5.46 15.09 3.81
CA HIS A 149 4.28 15.82 3.36
C HIS A 149 3.00 15.60 4.16
N LEU A 150 2.76 14.40 4.71
CA LEU A 150 1.49 14.07 5.37
C LEU A 150 1.12 15.01 6.54
N PRO A 151 2.05 15.38 7.45
CA PRO A 151 1.73 16.27 8.57
C PRO A 151 1.34 17.70 8.16
N GLU A 152 1.87 18.16 7.03
CA GLU A 152 1.66 19.52 6.50
C GLU A 152 0.54 19.57 5.46
N ALA A 153 0.06 18.43 4.99
CA ALA A 153 -0.95 18.36 3.93
C ALA A 153 -2.32 18.87 4.40
N GLU A 154 -3.06 19.50 3.49
CA GLU A 154 -4.42 19.94 3.76
C GLU A 154 -5.33 18.73 4.03
N VAL A 155 -5.96 18.74 5.21
CA VAL A 155 -6.94 17.70 5.58
C VAL A 155 -8.28 18.06 4.95
N VAL A 156 -8.74 17.24 4.01
CA VAL A 156 -10.01 17.47 3.30
C VAL A 156 -11.17 16.63 3.83
N TRP A 157 -10.89 15.59 4.64
CA TRP A 157 -11.92 14.78 5.30
C TRP A 157 -11.31 13.91 6.41
N GLN A 158 -12.14 13.56 7.41
CA GLN A 158 -11.79 12.62 8.47
C GLN A 158 -12.98 11.72 8.78
N SER A 159 -12.72 10.46 9.16
CA SER A 159 -13.76 9.55 9.65
C SER A 159 -14.02 9.78 11.14
N SER A 160 -15.28 9.60 11.56
CA SER A 160 -15.64 9.49 12.97
C SER A 160 -15.52 8.05 13.49
N ALA A 161 -15.60 7.06 12.60
CA ALA A 161 -15.50 5.65 12.91
C ALA A 161 -14.04 5.18 12.89
N GLU A 162 -13.73 4.21 13.72
CA GLU A 162 -12.45 3.52 13.70
C GLU A 162 -12.34 2.57 12.51
N MET A 163 -11.11 2.29 12.07
CA MET A 163 -10.86 1.42 10.92
C MET A 163 -11.40 0.00 11.13
N THR A 164 -11.39 -0.51 12.37
CA THR A 164 -11.97 -1.82 12.71
C THR A 164 -13.48 -1.86 12.47
N GLU A 165 -14.20 -0.79 12.82
CA GLU A 165 -15.64 -0.64 12.56
C GLU A 165 -15.90 -0.57 11.05
N LEU A 166 -15.13 0.25 10.33
CA LEU A 166 -15.24 0.36 8.87
C LEU A 166 -15.01 -0.98 8.16
N ILE A 167 -14.04 -1.79 8.62
CA ILE A 167 -13.80 -3.14 8.09
C ILE A 167 -15.00 -4.05 8.37
N GLY A 168 -15.52 -4.03 9.59
CA GLY A 168 -16.70 -4.81 9.99
C GLY A 168 -17.92 -4.47 9.13
N ASP A 169 -18.21 -3.19 8.97
CA ASP A 169 -19.32 -2.70 8.15
C ASP A 169 -19.14 -3.02 6.66
N PHE A 170 -17.92 -2.90 6.15
CA PHE A 170 -17.59 -3.27 4.77
C PHE A 170 -17.90 -4.74 4.49
N ILE A 171 -17.48 -5.64 5.37
CA ILE A 171 -17.71 -7.09 5.22
C ILE A 171 -19.19 -7.42 5.41
N ALA A 172 -19.86 -6.80 6.40
CA ALA A 172 -21.26 -7.07 6.71
C ALA A 172 -22.23 -6.66 5.59
N ARG A 173 -21.86 -5.72 4.72
CA ARG A 173 -22.68 -5.34 3.54
C ARG A 173 -22.60 -6.33 2.38
N GLN A 174 -21.76 -7.34 2.45
CA GLN A 174 -21.56 -8.32 1.41
C GLN A 174 -22.19 -9.67 1.80
N ASP A 175 -22.90 -10.32 0.88
CA ASP A 175 -23.43 -11.68 1.11
C ASP A 175 -22.32 -12.69 1.37
N ALA A 176 -21.20 -12.54 0.66
CA ALA A 176 -19.97 -13.30 0.84
C ALA A 176 -18.77 -12.46 0.42
N TRP A 177 -17.92 -12.09 1.38
CA TRP A 177 -16.66 -11.43 1.07
C TRP A 177 -15.60 -12.46 0.68
N GLN A 178 -14.90 -12.21 -0.42
CA GLN A 178 -13.78 -13.03 -0.86
C GLN A 178 -12.50 -12.19 -0.87
N PRO A 179 -11.40 -12.69 -0.27
CA PRO A 179 -10.11 -12.03 -0.34
C PRO A 179 -9.66 -11.86 -1.79
N ASN A 180 -9.23 -10.66 -2.12
CA ASN A 180 -8.63 -10.36 -3.41
C ASN A 180 -7.21 -9.79 -3.20
N VAL A 181 -6.34 -9.98 -4.20
CA VAL A 181 -5.03 -9.34 -4.28
C VAL A 181 -4.97 -8.64 -5.62
N ASP A 182 -4.77 -7.33 -5.62
CA ASP A 182 -4.85 -6.51 -6.82
C ASP A 182 -3.56 -6.49 -7.65
N HIS A 183 -2.43 -6.97 -7.07
CA HIS A 183 -1.10 -7.00 -7.72
C HIS A 183 -0.71 -5.66 -8.36
N ASN A 184 -1.14 -4.55 -7.75
CA ASN A 184 -0.94 -3.21 -8.30
C ASN A 184 0.51 -2.72 -8.21
N TRP A 185 1.37 -3.41 -7.45
CA TRP A 185 2.79 -3.14 -7.39
C TRP A 185 3.63 -4.42 -7.35
N HIS A 186 4.89 -4.30 -7.71
CA HIS A 186 5.85 -5.39 -7.67
C HIS A 186 7.25 -4.91 -7.35
N LEU A 187 8.07 -5.82 -6.85
CA LEU A 187 9.44 -5.60 -6.47
C LEU A 187 10.37 -6.20 -7.51
N GLY A 188 11.37 -5.45 -7.93
CA GLY A 188 12.39 -5.92 -8.84
C GLY A 188 12.80 -4.91 -9.91
N PRO A 189 13.90 -5.17 -10.64
CA PRO A 189 14.25 -4.43 -11.83
C PRO A 189 13.15 -4.58 -12.90
N ALA A 190 13.13 -3.71 -13.91
CA ALA A 190 12.16 -3.83 -15.00
C ALA A 190 12.20 -5.25 -15.56
N LEU A 191 11.06 -5.94 -15.55
CA LEU A 191 10.94 -7.21 -16.24
C LEU A 191 11.35 -6.95 -17.70
N ILE A 192 12.36 -7.68 -18.17
CA ILE A 192 12.63 -7.76 -19.61
C ILE A 192 11.31 -8.27 -20.20
N ALA A 193 10.70 -7.44 -21.07
CA ALA A 193 9.40 -7.74 -21.65
C ALA A 193 9.37 -9.22 -22.05
N GLU A 194 8.38 -9.95 -21.58
CA GLU A 194 8.16 -11.33 -22.00
C GLU A 194 8.23 -11.35 -23.52
N ARG A 195 9.22 -12.09 -24.06
CA ARG A 195 9.29 -12.29 -25.51
C ARG A 195 7.93 -12.82 -25.94
N PRO A 196 7.27 -12.20 -26.93
CA PRO A 196 6.08 -12.78 -27.49
C PRO A 196 6.45 -14.22 -27.89
N THR A 197 5.77 -15.20 -27.29
CA THR A 197 5.89 -16.60 -27.69
C THR A 197 5.64 -16.63 -29.19
N ALA A 198 6.68 -16.94 -29.95
CA ALA A 198 6.57 -17.14 -31.37
C ALA A 198 5.46 -18.19 -31.59
N ALA A 199 4.39 -17.80 -32.27
CA ALA A 199 3.40 -18.74 -32.74
C ALA A 199 4.14 -19.78 -33.56
N SER A 200 4.10 -21.01 -33.10
CA SER A 200 4.62 -22.16 -33.86
C SER A 200 3.78 -22.32 -35.12
N PRO A 201 4.39 -22.70 -36.23
CA PRO A 201 3.79 -22.78 -37.58
C PRO A 201 2.70 -23.85 -37.66
#